data_a7ba9090b96c420d211681afe3ad0914
#
_entry.id   a7ba9090b96c420d211681afe3ad0914
#
_cell.length_a   1.000
_cell.length_b   1.000
_cell.length_c   1.000
_cell.angle_alpha   90.00
_cell.angle_beta   90.00
_cell.angle_gamma   90.00
#
_symmetry.space_group_name_H-M   'P 1'
#
loop_
_entity.id
_entity.type
_entity.pdbx_description
1 polymer ?
#
loop_
_entity_poly.entity_id
_entity_poly.type
_entity_poly.pdbx_seq_one_letter_code
_entity_poly.pdbx_strand_id
1 'polypeptide(L)'
;SLPVISSSARRTESDFWKQFERDQPSIFTGLLSCIASGLQNINDVPLPELPRMADVARWVTACEFNIDAVGDFIHAHNRNQDEAVLMTLEASPVGSAILTLLKDKCRFVGTPTELLSQLTKVVGDNQARSKSWPQSPKGLRNIITRLLPIFRSLGVKIEQRRTVKGREYVIEKIES
;
A
#
# COMPACT_ATOMS: atom_id res chain seq x y z
N SER A 1 -9.84 -1.27 -9.27
CA SER A 1 -11.22 -1.67 -9.63
C SER A 1 -11.24 -2.16 -11.07
N LEU A 2 -12.04 -3.21 -11.35
CA LEU A 2 -12.23 -3.67 -12.72
C LEU A 2 -13.00 -2.62 -13.53
N PRO A 3 -12.67 -2.43 -14.81
CA PRO A 3 -13.39 -1.48 -15.66
C PRO A 3 -14.84 -1.93 -15.86
N VAL A 4 -15.73 -0.97 -15.93
CA VAL A 4 -17.15 -1.23 -16.21
C VAL A 4 -17.32 -1.53 -17.70
N ILE A 5 -17.85 -2.72 -18.02
CA ILE A 5 -18.17 -3.11 -19.41
C ILE A 5 -19.48 -2.44 -19.80
N SER A 6 -19.44 -1.57 -20.82
CA SER A 6 -20.65 -0.93 -21.37
C SER A 6 -21.62 -1.97 -21.94
N SER A 7 -22.91 -1.64 -21.97
CA SER A 7 -23.93 -2.56 -22.52
C SER A 7 -23.66 -2.93 -23.99
N SER A 8 -23.10 -2.01 -24.77
CA SER A 8 -22.72 -2.23 -26.16
C SER A 8 -21.51 -3.12 -26.37
N ALA A 9 -20.68 -3.29 -25.35
CA ALA A 9 -19.49 -4.15 -25.37
C ALA A 9 -19.72 -5.54 -24.76
N ARG A 10 -20.94 -5.80 -24.26
CA ARG A 10 -21.31 -7.13 -23.73
C ARG A 10 -21.46 -8.12 -24.87
N ARG A 11 -20.95 -9.32 -24.62
CA ARG A 11 -21.01 -10.45 -25.58
C ARG A 11 -21.72 -11.62 -24.93
N THR A 12 -22.31 -12.50 -25.77
CA THR A 12 -22.81 -13.78 -25.28
C THR A 12 -21.64 -14.70 -24.91
N GLU A 13 -21.84 -15.62 -23.99
CA GLU A 13 -20.85 -16.60 -23.62
C GLU A 13 -20.38 -17.43 -24.84
N SER A 14 -21.32 -17.82 -25.69
CA SER A 14 -21.02 -18.55 -26.93
C SER A 14 -20.10 -17.77 -27.87
N ASP A 15 -20.32 -16.48 -28.06
CA ASP A 15 -19.49 -15.65 -28.93
C ASP A 15 -18.11 -15.39 -28.32
N PHE A 16 -18.05 -15.30 -26.98
CA PHE A 16 -16.79 -15.20 -26.25
C PHE A 16 -15.93 -16.45 -26.47
N TRP A 17 -16.51 -17.65 -26.28
CA TRP A 17 -15.76 -18.90 -26.46
C TRP A 17 -15.32 -19.13 -27.91
N LYS A 18 -16.14 -18.84 -28.89
CA LYS A 18 -15.77 -18.92 -30.32
C LYS A 18 -14.58 -18.00 -30.64
N GLN A 19 -14.57 -16.81 -30.06
CA GLN A 19 -13.45 -15.90 -30.27
C GLN A 19 -12.19 -16.42 -29.55
N PHE A 20 -12.33 -16.88 -28.31
CA PHE A 20 -11.22 -17.43 -27.54
C PHE A 20 -10.56 -18.62 -28.25
N GLU A 21 -11.34 -19.57 -28.74
CA GLU A 21 -10.83 -20.74 -29.48
C GLU A 21 -10.03 -20.31 -30.72
N ARG A 22 -10.50 -19.30 -31.44
CA ARG A 22 -9.78 -18.76 -32.61
C ARG A 22 -8.47 -18.09 -32.21
N ASP A 23 -8.47 -17.33 -31.12
CA ASP A 23 -7.33 -16.53 -30.69
C ASP A 23 -6.34 -17.35 -29.82
N GLN A 24 -6.75 -18.51 -29.28
CA GLN A 24 -5.97 -19.38 -28.40
C GLN A 24 -4.55 -19.70 -28.90
N PRO A 25 -4.33 -20.06 -30.20
CA PRO A 25 -2.97 -20.34 -30.67
C PRO A 25 -2.04 -19.12 -30.57
N SER A 26 -2.57 -17.93 -30.86
CA SER A 26 -1.80 -16.68 -30.75
C SER A 26 -1.50 -16.31 -29.30
N ILE A 27 -2.48 -16.49 -28.41
CA ILE A 27 -2.32 -16.28 -26.97
C ILE A 27 -1.24 -17.24 -26.43
N PHE A 28 -1.32 -18.52 -26.80
CA PHE A 28 -0.34 -19.53 -26.37
C PHE A 28 1.07 -19.21 -26.87
N THR A 29 1.20 -18.82 -28.14
CA THR A 29 2.47 -18.40 -28.73
C THR A 29 3.05 -17.19 -27.99
N GLY A 30 2.23 -16.19 -27.67
CA GLY A 30 2.64 -15.02 -26.87
C GLY A 30 3.15 -15.41 -25.48
N LEU A 31 2.46 -16.32 -24.78
CA LEU A 31 2.89 -16.82 -23.47
C LEU A 31 4.24 -17.56 -23.57
N LEU A 32 4.43 -18.43 -24.57
CA LEU A 32 5.70 -19.12 -24.79
C LEU A 32 6.85 -18.16 -25.09
N SER A 33 6.57 -17.10 -25.88
CA SER A 33 7.55 -16.06 -26.17
C SER A 33 7.96 -15.28 -24.93
N CYS A 34 7.01 -14.95 -24.04
CA CYS A 34 7.32 -14.34 -22.74
C CYS A 34 8.17 -15.24 -21.86
N ILE A 35 7.86 -16.56 -21.80
CA ILE A 35 8.66 -17.52 -21.03
C ILE A 35 10.08 -17.63 -21.60
N ALA A 36 10.23 -17.72 -22.93
CA ALA A 36 11.53 -17.76 -23.59
C ALA A 36 12.36 -16.51 -23.27
N SER A 37 11.73 -15.33 -23.33
CA SER A 37 12.35 -14.06 -22.94
C SER A 37 12.77 -14.09 -21.47
N GLY A 38 11.92 -14.57 -20.57
CA GLY A 38 12.23 -14.73 -19.16
C GLY A 38 13.48 -15.59 -18.92
N LEU A 39 13.57 -16.76 -19.55
CA LEU A 39 14.73 -17.66 -19.47
C LEU A 39 16.01 -17.00 -20.00
N GLN A 40 15.89 -16.21 -21.04
CA GLN A 40 17.02 -15.55 -21.69
C GLN A 40 17.58 -14.38 -20.88
N ASN A 41 16.70 -13.61 -20.22
CA ASN A 41 17.04 -12.34 -19.59
C ASN A 41 17.09 -12.39 -18.04
N ILE A 42 16.80 -13.53 -17.41
CA ILE A 42 16.67 -13.63 -15.95
C ILE A 42 17.90 -13.14 -15.16
N ASN A 43 19.09 -13.24 -15.74
CA ASN A 43 20.34 -12.82 -15.11
C ASN A 43 20.65 -11.33 -15.31
N ASP A 44 20.00 -10.67 -16.27
CA ASP A 44 20.30 -9.32 -16.69
C ASP A 44 19.25 -8.28 -16.19
N VAL A 45 18.25 -8.75 -15.41
CA VAL A 45 17.19 -7.89 -14.88
C VAL A 45 17.73 -6.92 -13.83
N PRO A 46 17.67 -5.62 -14.05
CA PRO A 46 18.05 -4.61 -13.05
C PRO A 46 16.88 -4.45 -12.06
N LEU A 47 16.98 -4.99 -10.85
CA LEU A 47 16.07 -4.70 -9.76
C LEU A 47 16.82 -3.91 -8.70
N PRO A 48 16.63 -2.58 -8.60
CA PRO A 48 17.30 -1.75 -7.61
C PRO A 48 16.88 -2.10 -6.18
N GLU A 49 15.64 -2.54 -6.01
CA GLU A 49 15.09 -3.01 -4.74
C GLU A 49 14.41 -4.36 -4.92
N LEU A 50 14.65 -5.28 -4.00
CA LEU A 50 14.06 -6.61 -4.04
C LEU A 50 12.78 -6.64 -3.18
N PRO A 51 11.60 -6.87 -3.77
CA PRO A 51 10.37 -7.05 -3.01
C PRO A 51 10.42 -8.38 -2.23
N ARG A 52 9.45 -8.59 -1.34
CA ARG A 52 9.36 -9.82 -0.53
C ARG A 52 9.40 -11.11 -1.37
N MET A 53 8.86 -11.06 -2.60
CA MET A 53 8.88 -12.17 -3.56
C MET A 53 9.88 -11.85 -4.69
N ALA A 54 11.15 -11.70 -4.32
CA ALA A 54 12.23 -11.27 -5.21
C ALA A 54 12.34 -12.12 -6.49
N ASP A 55 12.26 -13.45 -6.36
CA ASP A 55 12.38 -14.36 -7.50
C ASP A 55 11.23 -14.21 -8.50
N VAL A 56 9.99 -14.03 -8.00
CA VAL A 56 8.82 -13.77 -8.85
C VAL A 56 8.97 -12.43 -9.56
N ALA A 57 9.37 -11.40 -8.85
CA ALA A 57 9.58 -10.09 -9.42
C ALA A 57 10.64 -10.12 -10.54
N ARG A 58 11.78 -10.77 -10.26
CA ARG A 58 12.85 -10.95 -11.26
C ARG A 58 12.36 -11.72 -12.49
N TRP A 59 11.62 -12.81 -12.27
CA TRP A 59 11.10 -13.62 -13.36
C TRP A 59 10.11 -12.85 -14.24
N VAL A 60 9.13 -12.18 -13.63
CA VAL A 60 8.12 -11.41 -14.40
C VAL A 60 8.80 -10.28 -15.18
N THR A 61 9.69 -9.52 -14.55
CA THR A 61 10.42 -8.43 -15.23
C THR A 61 11.30 -8.98 -16.38
N ALA A 62 11.89 -10.16 -16.23
CA ALA A 62 12.62 -10.81 -17.33
C ALA A 62 11.71 -11.17 -18.51
N CYS A 63 10.46 -11.56 -18.25
CA CYS A 63 9.46 -11.83 -19.29
C CYS A 63 9.01 -10.56 -20.03
N GLU A 64 9.03 -9.41 -19.37
CA GLU A 64 8.57 -8.13 -19.94
C GLU A 64 9.43 -7.61 -21.10
N PHE A 65 10.68 -8.07 -21.23
CA PHE A 65 11.53 -7.74 -22.38
C PHE A 65 10.90 -8.11 -23.73
N ASN A 66 10.03 -9.12 -23.76
CA ASN A 66 9.34 -9.53 -25.00
C ASN A 66 8.19 -8.60 -25.41
N ILE A 67 7.70 -7.76 -24.52
CA ILE A 67 6.53 -6.91 -24.75
C ILE A 67 6.85 -5.40 -24.58
N ASP A 68 8.13 -5.04 -24.56
CA ASP A 68 8.62 -3.67 -24.34
C ASP A 68 8.02 -2.97 -23.10
N ALA A 69 7.75 -3.75 -22.05
CA ALA A 69 7.12 -3.28 -20.82
C ALA A 69 8.01 -3.46 -19.58
N VAL A 70 9.33 -3.45 -19.76
CA VAL A 70 10.30 -3.73 -18.70
C VAL A 70 10.15 -2.78 -17.52
N GLY A 71 9.80 -3.34 -16.36
CA GLY A 71 9.58 -2.60 -15.12
C GLY A 71 8.11 -2.29 -14.81
N ASP A 72 7.18 -2.49 -15.73
CA ASP A 72 5.75 -2.20 -15.52
C ASP A 72 5.17 -3.02 -14.38
N PHE A 73 5.55 -4.30 -14.26
CA PHE A 73 5.13 -5.15 -13.15
C PHE A 73 5.58 -4.58 -11.80
N ILE A 74 6.83 -4.18 -11.68
CA ILE A 74 7.37 -3.62 -10.43
C ILE A 74 6.66 -2.32 -10.07
N HIS A 75 6.44 -1.44 -11.04
CA HIS A 75 5.69 -0.20 -10.82
C HIS A 75 4.24 -0.47 -10.38
N ALA A 76 3.55 -1.39 -11.04
CA ALA A 76 2.20 -1.78 -10.68
C ALA A 76 2.14 -2.47 -9.30
N HIS A 77 3.11 -3.34 -9.00
CA HIS A 77 3.22 -4.02 -7.71
C HIS A 77 3.42 -3.04 -6.56
N ASN A 78 4.37 -2.11 -6.70
CA ASN A 78 4.66 -1.10 -5.67
C ASN A 78 3.46 -0.19 -5.46
N ARG A 79 2.83 0.30 -6.53
CA ARG A 79 1.61 1.11 -6.43
C ARG A 79 0.48 0.38 -5.72
N ASN A 80 0.23 -0.90 -6.03
CA ASN A 80 -0.78 -1.69 -5.33
C ASN A 80 -0.47 -1.88 -3.84
N GLN A 81 0.81 -2.03 -3.48
CA GLN A 81 1.21 -2.10 -2.07
C GLN A 81 0.97 -0.77 -1.36
N ASP A 82 1.33 0.34 -1.97
CA ASP A 82 1.13 1.69 -1.41
C ASP A 82 -0.36 1.99 -1.21
N GLU A 83 -1.19 1.66 -2.20
CA GLU A 83 -2.65 1.79 -2.11
C GLU A 83 -3.23 0.93 -0.98
N ALA A 84 -2.80 -0.33 -0.84
CA ALA A 84 -3.26 -1.23 0.23
C ALA A 84 -2.85 -0.73 1.63
N VAL A 85 -1.63 -0.20 1.74
CA VAL A 85 -1.10 0.44 2.95
C VAL A 85 -1.95 1.66 3.32
N LEU A 86 -2.22 2.53 2.37
CA LEU A 86 -3.02 3.74 2.57
C LEU A 86 -4.46 3.39 2.99
N MET A 87 -5.11 2.47 2.28
CA MET A 87 -6.46 1.98 2.61
C MET A 87 -6.52 1.41 4.04
N THR A 88 -5.51 0.64 4.45
CA THR A 88 -5.45 0.07 5.80
C THR A 88 -5.35 1.17 6.86
N LEU A 89 -4.59 2.23 6.58
CA LEU A 89 -4.43 3.35 7.49
C LEU A 89 -5.69 4.22 7.57
N GLU A 90 -6.33 4.47 6.41
CA GLU A 90 -7.59 5.22 6.32
C GLU A 90 -8.76 4.49 6.99
N ALA A 91 -8.77 3.15 6.94
CA ALA A 91 -9.75 2.34 7.66
C ALA A 91 -9.59 2.42 9.20
N SER A 92 -8.43 2.87 9.69
CA SER A 92 -8.19 3.10 11.12
C SER A 92 -8.50 4.55 11.48
N PRO A 93 -9.50 4.83 12.34
CA PRO A 93 -9.78 6.20 12.79
C PRO A 93 -8.57 6.91 13.40
N VAL A 94 -7.73 6.18 14.14
CA VAL A 94 -6.49 6.71 14.73
C VAL A 94 -5.44 6.95 13.64
N GLY A 95 -5.34 6.04 12.67
CA GLY A 95 -4.40 6.18 11.54
C GLY A 95 -4.70 7.43 10.72
N SER A 96 -5.96 7.58 10.32
CA SER A 96 -6.45 8.76 9.58
C SER A 96 -6.24 10.07 10.36
N ALA A 97 -6.51 10.05 11.67
CA ALA A 97 -6.32 11.22 12.52
C ALA A 97 -4.84 11.65 12.63
N ILE A 98 -3.91 10.70 12.73
CA ILE A 98 -2.47 10.98 12.76
C ILE A 98 -2.01 11.57 11.42
N LEU A 99 -2.46 11.03 10.28
CA LEU A 99 -2.13 11.60 8.97
C LEU A 99 -2.67 13.03 8.84
N THR A 100 -3.89 13.29 9.29
CA THR A 100 -4.48 14.63 9.28
C THR A 100 -3.69 15.59 10.17
N LEU A 101 -3.32 15.16 11.38
CA LEU A 101 -2.49 15.96 12.29
C LEU A 101 -1.14 16.35 11.65
N LEU A 102 -0.53 15.42 10.87
CA LEU A 102 0.74 15.68 10.20
C LEU A 102 0.62 16.53 8.93
N LYS A 103 -0.58 16.65 8.34
CA LYS A 103 -0.82 17.62 7.25
C LYS A 103 -0.76 19.06 7.76
N ASP A 104 -1.29 19.30 8.97
CA ASP A 104 -1.32 20.62 9.58
C ASP A 104 -0.01 20.95 10.31
N LYS A 105 0.63 19.93 10.87
CA LYS A 105 1.87 20.06 11.66
C LYS A 105 2.86 19.01 11.21
N CYS A 106 3.94 19.38 10.56
CA CYS A 106 4.98 18.45 10.08
C CYS A 106 5.56 17.54 11.19
N ARG A 107 5.39 17.94 12.45
CA ARG A 107 5.90 17.23 13.61
C ARG A 107 5.00 17.40 14.83
N PHE A 108 4.82 16.33 15.60
CA PHE A 108 4.19 16.35 16.92
C PHE A 108 5.17 15.82 17.98
N VAL A 109 5.23 16.52 19.13
CA VAL A 109 5.95 16.05 20.34
C VAL A 109 5.04 16.29 21.53
N GLY A 110 4.80 15.26 22.34
CA GLY A 110 3.96 15.38 23.52
C GLY A 110 3.68 14.04 24.19
N THR A 111 3.03 14.12 25.35
CA THR A 111 2.63 12.96 26.13
C THR A 111 1.54 12.14 25.42
N PRO A 112 1.34 10.85 25.76
CA PRO A 112 0.24 10.05 25.22
C PRO A 112 -1.15 10.66 25.45
N THR A 113 -1.33 11.39 26.53
CA THR A 113 -2.58 12.06 26.86
C THR A 113 -2.81 13.28 25.97
N GLU A 114 -1.77 14.07 25.74
CA GLU A 114 -1.81 15.21 24.82
C GLU A 114 -2.05 14.75 23.39
N LEU A 115 -1.38 13.68 22.95
CA LEU A 115 -1.60 13.09 21.64
C LEU A 115 -3.07 12.68 21.47
N LEU A 116 -3.63 11.92 22.43
CA LEU A 116 -5.02 11.50 22.37
C LEU A 116 -5.97 12.71 22.31
N SER A 117 -5.73 13.74 23.11
CA SER A 117 -6.51 14.97 23.08
C SER A 117 -6.45 15.69 21.72
N GLN A 118 -5.26 15.82 21.13
CA GLN A 118 -5.09 16.43 19.81
C GLN A 118 -5.80 15.63 18.71
N LEU A 119 -5.64 14.29 18.70
CA LEU A 119 -6.29 13.42 17.74
C LEU A 119 -7.83 13.47 17.89
N THR A 120 -8.34 13.54 19.13
CA THR A 120 -9.78 13.70 19.39
C THR A 120 -10.33 14.99 18.82
N LYS A 121 -9.58 16.09 18.90
CA LYS A 121 -9.97 17.36 18.27
C LYS A 121 -10.01 17.28 16.74
N VAL A 122 -9.07 16.52 16.15
CA VAL A 122 -9.00 16.34 14.69
C VAL A 122 -10.21 15.56 14.16
N VAL A 123 -10.65 14.51 14.86
CA VAL A 123 -11.75 13.66 14.39
C VAL A 123 -13.15 14.20 14.77
N GLY A 124 -13.22 15.08 15.75
CA GLY A 124 -14.48 15.63 16.27
C GLY A 124 -15.26 14.67 17.18
N ASP A 125 -16.28 15.22 17.85
CA ASP A 125 -16.99 14.54 18.93
C ASP A 125 -17.73 13.27 18.51
N ASN A 126 -18.28 13.24 17.30
CA ASN A 126 -19.04 12.08 16.82
C ASN A 126 -18.16 10.83 16.69
N GLN A 127 -16.98 10.97 16.12
CA GLN A 127 -16.04 9.87 15.96
C GLN A 127 -15.35 9.50 17.27
N ALA A 128 -15.08 10.47 18.13
CA ALA A 128 -14.48 10.28 19.44
C ALA A 128 -15.36 9.43 20.40
N ARG A 129 -16.67 9.39 20.18
CA ARG A 129 -17.62 8.55 20.95
C ARG A 129 -17.81 7.15 20.39
N SER A 130 -17.21 6.84 19.24
CA SER A 130 -17.32 5.51 18.63
C SER A 130 -16.57 4.46 19.44
N LYS A 131 -17.04 3.20 19.40
CA LYS A 131 -16.37 2.06 20.06
C LYS A 131 -14.97 1.78 19.49
N SER A 132 -14.69 2.23 18.27
CA SER A 132 -13.40 2.08 17.60
C SER A 132 -12.38 3.14 18.02
N TRP A 133 -12.81 4.20 18.73
CA TRP A 133 -11.93 5.25 19.21
C TRP A 133 -11.32 4.89 20.58
N PRO A 134 -10.00 5.08 20.78
CA PRO A 134 -9.37 4.78 22.06
C PRO A 134 -9.81 5.79 23.14
N GLN A 135 -10.36 5.27 24.24
CA GLN A 135 -10.79 6.10 25.38
C GLN A 135 -9.65 6.34 26.41
N SER A 136 -8.47 5.77 26.17
CA SER A 136 -7.33 5.91 27.08
C SER A 136 -6.01 5.95 26.31
N PRO A 137 -4.96 6.57 26.91
CA PRO A 137 -3.62 6.57 26.34
C PRO A 137 -3.04 5.16 26.13
N LYS A 138 -3.43 4.19 26.96
CA LYS A 138 -3.04 2.78 26.81
C LYS A 138 -3.69 2.16 25.56
N GLY A 139 -4.98 2.42 25.34
CA GLY A 139 -5.70 1.99 24.14
C GLY A 139 -5.10 2.60 22.87
N LEU A 140 -4.80 3.90 22.89
CA LEU A 140 -4.12 4.59 21.81
C LEU A 140 -2.77 3.93 21.47
N ARG A 141 -1.96 3.64 22.48
CA ARG A 141 -0.66 2.99 22.31
C ARG A 141 -0.79 1.65 21.58
N ASN A 142 -1.74 0.81 21.98
CA ASN A 142 -1.93 -0.50 21.37
C ASN A 142 -2.29 -0.39 19.87
N ILE A 143 -3.10 0.60 19.51
CA ILE A 143 -3.45 0.86 18.11
C ILE A 143 -2.22 1.36 17.34
N ILE A 144 -1.51 2.36 17.85
CA ILE A 144 -0.30 2.91 17.22
C ILE A 144 0.74 1.80 17.02
N THR A 145 0.97 0.95 18.02
CA THR A 145 1.97 -0.15 17.90
C THR A 145 1.66 -1.09 16.75
N ARG A 146 0.38 -1.39 16.49
CA ARG A 146 -0.02 -2.21 15.34
C ARG A 146 0.13 -1.50 13.99
N LEU A 147 0.01 -0.17 13.99
CA LEU A 147 0.11 0.65 12.78
C LEU A 147 1.56 1.10 12.48
N LEU A 148 2.52 0.88 13.40
CA LEU A 148 3.92 1.31 13.20
C LEU A 148 4.55 0.84 11.88
N PRO A 149 4.40 -0.44 11.46
CA PRO A 149 4.95 -0.87 10.17
C PRO A 149 4.38 -0.08 8.99
N ILE A 150 3.08 0.21 9.04
CA ILE A 150 2.35 0.95 8.01
C ILE A 150 2.80 2.40 7.97
N PHE A 151 2.94 3.05 9.13
CA PHE A 151 3.47 4.41 9.19
C PHE A 151 4.88 4.53 8.64
N ARG A 152 5.75 3.54 8.93
CA ARG A 152 7.12 3.52 8.39
C ARG A 152 7.17 3.45 6.87
N SER A 153 6.32 2.62 6.25
CA SER A 153 6.27 2.52 4.78
C SER A 153 5.77 3.81 4.11
N LEU A 154 5.04 4.66 4.85
CA LEU A 154 4.59 5.98 4.38
C LEU A 154 5.57 7.12 4.76
N GLY A 155 6.78 6.80 5.21
CA GLY A 155 7.76 7.81 5.62
C GLY A 155 7.36 8.56 6.90
N VAL A 156 6.49 7.96 7.74
CA VAL A 156 6.11 8.55 9.03
C VAL A 156 6.86 7.83 10.15
N LYS A 157 7.69 8.56 10.86
CA LYS A 157 8.43 8.08 12.01
C LYS A 157 7.64 8.34 13.29
N ILE A 158 7.40 7.29 14.07
CA ILE A 158 6.76 7.38 15.38
C ILE A 158 7.69 6.75 16.41
N GLU A 159 8.19 7.56 17.33
CA GLU A 159 9.07 7.14 18.42
C GLU A 159 8.40 7.40 19.76
N GLN A 160 8.66 6.52 20.73
CA GLN A 160 8.39 6.77 22.15
C GLN A 160 9.70 7.04 22.87
N ARG A 161 9.79 8.18 23.50
CA ARG A 161 10.95 8.55 24.34
C ARG A 161 10.55 8.60 25.80
N ARG A 162 11.45 8.17 26.66
CA ARG A 162 11.29 8.34 28.11
C ARG A 162 11.96 9.64 28.52
N THR A 163 11.20 10.55 29.10
CA THR A 163 11.69 11.83 29.63
C THR A 163 11.58 11.84 31.15
N VAL A 164 12.15 12.84 31.79
CA VAL A 164 12.02 13.05 33.25
C VAL A 164 10.56 13.19 33.68
N LYS A 165 9.70 13.72 32.78
CA LYS A 165 8.26 13.93 33.01
C LYS A 165 7.37 12.73 32.62
N GLY A 166 7.98 11.65 32.12
CA GLY A 166 7.24 10.45 31.69
C GLY A 166 7.57 10.02 30.27
N ARG A 167 6.57 9.42 29.58
CA ARG A 167 6.71 9.00 28.18
C ARG A 167 6.18 10.06 27.25
N GLU A 168 6.89 10.31 26.15
CA GLU A 168 6.49 11.21 25.08
C GLU A 168 6.50 10.49 23.74
N TYR A 169 5.59 10.89 22.86
CA TYR A 169 5.60 10.54 21.44
C TYR A 169 6.30 11.64 20.64
N VAL A 170 7.15 11.22 19.72
CA VAL A 170 7.66 12.05 18.63
C VAL A 170 7.12 11.45 17.34
N ILE A 171 6.30 12.20 16.62
CA ILE A 171 5.72 11.81 15.35
C ILE A 171 6.14 12.84 14.32
N GLU A 172 6.80 12.39 13.26
CA GLU A 172 7.33 13.26 12.21
C GLU A 172 7.28 12.59 10.84
N LYS A 173 7.07 13.37 9.79
CA LYS A 173 7.19 12.90 8.41
C LYS A 173 8.66 12.99 8.02
N ILE A 174 9.21 11.87 7.54
CA ILE A 174 10.56 11.83 6.97
C ILE A 174 10.41 12.28 5.50
N GLU A 175 11.02 13.39 5.15
CA GLU A 175 11.17 13.76 3.74
C GLU A 175 12.14 12.77 3.09
N SER A 176 11.69 12.17 1.99
CA SER A 176 12.49 11.26 1.16
C SER A 176 13.34 12.06 0.21
#